data_ec23284817dfd6b70cdf9ef0ff4e65db
#
_entry.id   ec23284817dfd6b70cdf9ef0ff4e65db
#
_cell.length_a   1.000
_cell.length_b   1.000
_cell.length_c   1.000
_cell.angle_alpha   90.00
_cell.angle_beta   90.00
_cell.angle_gamma   90.00
#
_symmetry.space_group_name_H-M   'P 1'
#
loop_
_entity.id
_entity.type
_entity.pdbx_description
1 polymer ?
#
loop_
_entity_poly.entity_id
_entity_poly.type
_entity_poly.pdbx_seq_one_letter_code
_entity_poly.pdbx_strand_id
1 'polypeptide(L)'
;MTGRTAFHAAAAHLPAGVRRDVRLVVEAGRYVEVSDGIPAQEGDHRLPGVVLPGLANAHSHAFHRALRGRTHAGGGTFWTWREGMYAVAARLDPDSYLTLARAAYAEMALAGITAVGEFHYLHHAPGGRRYMDPNAMGHALVQAAQDAGIRLTLLDTCYLAGGLDGAGYAELEGPQLRFGDLDAQAWALRVEDVRDHTDGGPAHVRVGAAIHSVRAVPREQLGYVAAWARGGPAVDGALPGGRGTGQDTGEAGRPLHLHLSEQPAENDACLAAHGLTPTGLLAEEGVLGPDLSAVHATHLTEDDVALLGRHRAWACFCPTTERDLADGIGPARALREAGARLSLGSDQHAVVDLLEEARALEMHERLASLERGRLAPADLLDAATAHESIGWPDAGRLEVGARADLVAVRDDTVRTAGADSAQVLLAATAADVDTVVVDGRVVVRDGRHHLGDVGGMLADAIGPLWQG
;
A
#
# COMPACT_ATOMS: atom_id res chain seq x y z
N MET A 1 -14.77 -22.53 -14.64
CA MET A 1 -15.03 -23.80 -13.91
C MET A 1 -15.40 -23.43 -12.49
N THR A 2 -16.68 -23.57 -12.12
CA THR A 2 -17.21 -23.29 -10.78
C THR A 2 -17.04 -24.54 -9.90
N GLY A 3 -15.81 -24.95 -9.66
CA GLY A 3 -15.49 -26.06 -8.77
C GLY A 3 -15.19 -25.56 -7.37
N ARG A 4 -15.64 -26.26 -6.35
CA ARG A 4 -15.21 -26.05 -4.96
C ARG A 4 -13.78 -26.54 -4.79
N THR A 5 -12.95 -25.72 -4.16
CA THR A 5 -11.60 -26.07 -3.74
C THR A 5 -11.53 -26.03 -2.22
N ALA A 6 -10.95 -27.05 -1.60
CA ALA A 6 -10.81 -27.10 -0.16
C ALA A 6 -9.33 -27.08 0.25
N PHE A 7 -9.03 -26.28 1.24
CA PHE A 7 -7.72 -26.19 1.89
C PHE A 7 -7.84 -26.66 3.33
N HIS A 8 -6.79 -27.30 3.86
CA HIS A 8 -6.70 -27.69 5.26
C HIS A 8 -5.39 -27.19 5.87
N ALA A 9 -5.52 -26.52 7.01
CA ALA A 9 -4.41 -25.99 7.80
C ALA A 9 -4.37 -26.64 9.18
N ALA A 10 -3.18 -27.06 9.65
CA ALA A 10 -3.00 -27.55 11.01
C ALA A 10 -3.26 -26.45 12.06
N ALA A 11 -2.96 -25.19 11.71
CA ALA A 11 -3.30 -24.02 12.50
C ALA A 11 -3.63 -22.84 11.58
N ALA A 12 -4.63 -22.02 11.94
CA ALA A 12 -4.97 -20.81 11.21
C ALA A 12 -5.44 -19.68 12.13
N HIS A 13 -5.14 -18.45 11.74
CA HIS A 13 -5.61 -17.24 12.41
C HIS A 13 -7.02 -16.89 11.89
N LEU A 14 -8.05 -17.29 12.64
CA LEU A 14 -9.43 -16.88 12.41
C LEU A 14 -9.74 -15.58 13.18
N PRO A 15 -10.85 -14.88 12.90
CA PRO A 15 -11.24 -13.67 13.64
C PRO A 15 -11.30 -13.86 15.17
N ALA A 16 -11.60 -15.08 15.62
CA ALA A 16 -11.64 -15.43 17.05
C ALA A 16 -10.27 -15.93 17.61
N GLY A 17 -9.16 -15.67 16.89
CA GLY A 17 -7.80 -16.10 17.22
C GLY A 17 -7.39 -17.41 16.54
N VAL A 18 -6.24 -17.96 16.95
CA VAL A 18 -5.70 -19.19 16.35
C VAL A 18 -6.59 -20.39 16.65
N ARG A 19 -6.89 -21.15 15.62
CA ARG A 19 -7.62 -22.43 15.68
C ARG A 19 -6.80 -23.55 15.04
N ARG A 20 -7.07 -24.79 15.44
CA ARG A 20 -6.40 -25.98 14.91
C ARG A 20 -7.34 -26.78 14.00
N ASP A 21 -6.72 -27.54 13.09
CA ASP A 21 -7.44 -28.40 12.15
C ASP A 21 -8.54 -27.61 11.41
N VAL A 22 -8.11 -26.54 10.74
CA VAL A 22 -9.03 -25.60 10.05
C VAL A 22 -9.19 -26.01 8.61
N ARG A 23 -10.45 -26.25 8.21
CA ARG A 23 -10.83 -26.52 6.84
C ARG A 23 -11.48 -25.28 6.22
N LEU A 24 -10.97 -24.85 5.06
CA LEU A 24 -11.40 -23.68 4.31
C LEU A 24 -11.91 -24.12 2.94
N VAL A 25 -13.19 -23.93 2.65
CA VAL A 25 -13.78 -24.28 1.35
C VAL A 25 -14.04 -23.01 0.55
N VAL A 26 -13.55 -22.99 -0.67
CA VAL A 26 -13.60 -21.85 -1.58
C VAL A 26 -14.47 -22.18 -2.79
N GLU A 27 -15.35 -21.26 -3.15
CA GLU A 27 -16.14 -21.27 -4.38
C GLU A 27 -16.22 -19.86 -4.96
N ALA A 28 -15.98 -19.70 -6.25
CA ALA A 28 -16.01 -18.41 -6.95
C ALA A 28 -15.12 -17.32 -6.28
N GLY A 29 -13.95 -17.70 -5.75
CA GLY A 29 -12.99 -16.78 -5.12
C GLY A 29 -13.33 -16.36 -3.70
N ARG A 30 -14.35 -16.97 -3.06
CA ARG A 30 -14.77 -16.63 -1.70
C ARG A 30 -14.82 -17.87 -0.81
N TYR A 31 -14.61 -17.65 0.50
CA TYR A 31 -14.83 -18.71 1.47
C TYR A 31 -16.34 -18.97 1.61
N VAL A 32 -16.75 -20.22 1.35
CA VAL A 32 -18.13 -20.69 1.54
C VAL A 32 -18.29 -21.55 2.79
N GLU A 33 -17.18 -22.04 3.34
CA GLU A 33 -17.12 -22.74 4.61
C GLU A 33 -15.76 -22.46 5.28
N VAL A 34 -15.80 -22.19 6.59
CA VAL A 34 -14.63 -22.06 7.46
C VAL A 34 -14.97 -22.81 8.74
N SER A 35 -14.32 -23.94 8.97
CA SER A 35 -14.63 -24.84 10.11
C SER A 35 -13.33 -25.25 10.80
N ASP A 36 -13.30 -25.20 12.14
CA ASP A 36 -12.19 -25.66 12.96
C ASP A 36 -12.47 -27.02 13.60
N GLY A 37 -11.42 -27.71 14.09
CA GLY A 37 -11.51 -29.03 14.66
C GLY A 37 -11.89 -30.14 13.65
N ILE A 38 -11.74 -29.87 12.35
CA ILE A 38 -12.08 -30.80 11.28
C ILE A 38 -10.79 -31.40 10.70
N PRO A 39 -10.56 -32.73 10.83
CA PRO A 39 -9.41 -33.37 10.19
C PRO A 39 -9.42 -33.20 8.67
N ALA A 40 -8.22 -33.15 8.06
CA ALA A 40 -8.08 -33.08 6.62
C ALA A 40 -8.84 -34.23 5.93
N GLN A 41 -9.60 -33.88 4.91
CA GLN A 41 -10.38 -34.83 4.10
C GLN A 41 -9.62 -35.20 2.82
N GLU A 42 -10.05 -36.26 2.17
CA GLU A 42 -9.53 -36.66 0.86
C GLU A 42 -9.84 -35.56 -0.16
N GLY A 43 -8.81 -35.12 -0.91
CA GLY A 43 -8.92 -34.02 -1.90
C GLY A 43 -8.65 -32.62 -1.35
N ASP A 44 -8.49 -32.45 -0.03
CA ASP A 44 -8.10 -31.18 0.54
C ASP A 44 -6.62 -30.83 0.19
N HIS A 45 -6.36 -29.61 -0.23
CA HIS A 45 -5.01 -29.07 -0.33
C HIS A 45 -4.45 -28.81 1.07
N ARG A 46 -3.47 -29.60 1.51
CA ARG A 46 -2.82 -29.43 2.81
C ARG A 46 -1.85 -28.26 2.75
N LEU A 47 -2.04 -27.29 3.64
CA LEU A 47 -1.19 -26.12 3.80
C LEU A 47 -0.18 -26.36 4.93
N PRO A 48 1.11 -26.10 4.74
CA PRO A 48 2.11 -26.26 5.80
C PRO A 48 2.02 -25.14 6.84
N GLY A 49 2.45 -25.45 8.06
CA GLY A 49 2.64 -24.47 9.14
C GLY A 49 1.36 -23.77 9.61
N VAL A 50 1.45 -22.45 9.73
CA VAL A 50 0.37 -21.59 10.22
C VAL A 50 -0.21 -20.77 9.08
N VAL A 51 -1.53 -20.81 8.92
CA VAL A 51 -2.23 -20.03 7.89
C VAL A 51 -2.70 -18.70 8.47
N LEU A 52 -2.30 -17.60 7.81
CA LEU A 52 -2.76 -16.24 8.05
C LEU A 52 -3.71 -15.81 6.93
N PRO A 53 -4.55 -14.77 7.13
CA PRO A 53 -5.16 -14.07 6.01
C PRO A 53 -4.09 -13.55 5.06
N GLY A 54 -4.41 -13.38 3.79
CA GLY A 54 -3.51 -12.75 2.84
C GLY A 54 -3.09 -11.36 3.31
N LEU A 55 -1.83 -10.97 3.10
CA LEU A 55 -1.29 -9.70 3.55
C LEU A 55 -1.66 -8.56 2.58
N ALA A 56 -1.84 -7.36 3.11
CA ALA A 56 -2.16 -6.14 2.36
C ALA A 56 -1.00 -5.15 2.45
N ASN A 57 -0.33 -4.92 1.33
CA ASN A 57 0.67 -3.87 1.19
C ASN A 57 -0.04 -2.55 0.90
N ALA A 58 -0.24 -1.71 1.93
CA ALA A 58 -1.07 -0.52 1.80
C ALA A 58 -0.38 0.64 1.06
N HIS A 59 0.95 0.60 0.90
CA HIS A 59 1.69 1.64 0.22
C HIS A 59 2.92 1.09 -0.51
N SER A 60 3.05 1.43 -1.79
CA SER A 60 4.10 0.94 -2.67
C SER A 60 4.36 1.90 -3.81
N HIS A 61 5.61 1.96 -4.24
CA HIS A 61 6.06 2.55 -5.51
C HIS A 61 6.86 1.49 -6.27
N ALA A 62 6.23 0.75 -7.17
CA ALA A 62 6.83 -0.41 -7.84
C ALA A 62 8.19 -0.10 -8.50
N PHE A 63 8.36 1.11 -9.06
CA PHE A 63 9.61 1.47 -9.72
C PHE A 63 10.76 1.74 -8.74
N HIS A 64 10.49 2.07 -7.47
CA HIS A 64 11.52 2.23 -6.44
C HIS A 64 12.26 0.90 -6.17
N ARG A 65 11.66 -0.25 -6.51
CA ARG A 65 12.35 -1.54 -6.42
C ARG A 65 13.70 -1.55 -7.14
N ALA A 66 13.87 -0.72 -8.17
CA ALA A 66 15.13 -0.57 -8.89
C ALA A 66 16.22 0.16 -8.09
N LEU A 67 15.89 0.78 -6.95
CA LEU A 67 16.83 1.54 -6.11
C LEU A 67 17.50 0.68 -5.03
N ARG A 68 16.91 -0.47 -4.67
CA ARG A 68 17.37 -1.32 -3.58
C ARG A 68 18.86 -1.66 -3.73
N GLY A 69 19.64 -1.35 -2.68
CA GLY A 69 21.09 -1.61 -2.65
C GLY A 69 21.92 -0.75 -3.59
N ARG A 70 21.40 0.39 -4.09
CA ARG A 70 22.08 1.25 -5.07
C ARG A 70 22.22 2.72 -4.65
N THR A 71 21.61 3.13 -3.57
CA THR A 71 21.53 4.54 -3.15
C THR A 71 22.34 4.88 -1.91
N HIS A 72 23.07 3.92 -1.33
CA HIS A 72 23.82 4.09 -0.07
C HIS A 72 25.29 4.52 -0.26
N ALA A 73 25.80 4.58 -1.50
CA ALA A 73 27.16 4.97 -1.75
C ALA A 73 27.42 6.44 -1.36
N GLY A 74 28.53 6.70 -0.66
CA GLY A 74 28.90 8.07 -0.27
C GLY A 74 28.15 8.64 0.95
N GLY A 75 27.55 7.77 1.80
CA GLY A 75 26.90 8.22 3.03
C GLY A 75 25.48 8.73 2.81
N GLY A 76 24.71 8.06 1.95
CA GLY A 76 23.39 8.37 1.45
C GLY A 76 22.49 9.24 2.35
N THR A 77 21.88 10.25 1.75
CA THR A 77 20.87 11.10 2.35
C THR A 77 19.56 10.93 1.58
N PHE A 78 18.44 11.40 2.11
CA PHE A 78 17.18 11.51 1.37
C PHE A 78 17.37 12.16 -0.02
N TRP A 79 18.25 13.16 -0.14
CA TRP A 79 18.51 13.86 -1.40
C TRP A 79 19.25 13.00 -2.43
N THR A 80 20.26 12.23 -2.01
CA THR A 80 20.98 11.31 -2.90
C THR A 80 20.08 10.13 -3.34
N TRP A 81 19.21 9.68 -2.47
CA TRP A 81 18.17 8.70 -2.81
C TRP A 81 17.21 9.27 -3.88
N ARG A 82 16.74 10.52 -3.68
CA ARG A 82 15.83 11.21 -4.61
C ARG A 82 16.47 11.40 -6.01
N GLU A 83 17.76 11.71 -6.09
CA GLU A 83 18.50 11.75 -7.37
C GLU A 83 18.49 10.41 -8.09
N GLY A 84 18.73 9.30 -7.37
CA GLY A 84 18.64 7.95 -7.91
C GLY A 84 17.24 7.62 -8.40
N MET A 85 16.21 7.99 -7.65
CA MET A 85 14.81 7.82 -8.01
C MET A 85 14.48 8.57 -9.30
N TYR A 86 14.90 9.83 -9.44
CA TYR A 86 14.72 10.62 -10.65
C TYR A 86 15.43 10.03 -11.85
N ALA A 87 16.64 9.47 -11.66
CA ALA A 87 17.38 8.83 -12.74
C ALA A 87 16.66 7.56 -13.27
N VAL A 88 16.10 6.75 -12.37
CA VAL A 88 15.26 5.60 -12.74
C VAL A 88 13.97 6.07 -13.42
N ALA A 89 13.25 7.01 -12.80
CA ALA A 89 12.02 7.55 -13.37
C ALA A 89 12.20 8.10 -14.77
N ALA A 90 13.32 8.78 -15.06
CA ALA A 90 13.60 9.36 -16.37
C ALA A 90 13.74 8.32 -17.50
N ARG A 91 14.06 7.06 -17.17
CA ARG A 91 14.34 5.99 -18.13
C ARG A 91 13.17 5.04 -18.38
N LEU A 92 12.15 5.07 -17.54
CA LEU A 92 10.99 4.19 -17.67
C LEU A 92 10.04 4.69 -18.75
N ASP A 93 9.54 3.74 -19.52
CA ASP A 93 8.41 3.85 -20.42
C ASP A 93 7.35 2.79 -20.06
N PRO A 94 6.17 2.74 -20.69
CA PRO A 94 5.14 1.75 -20.34
C PRO A 94 5.60 0.30 -20.39
N ASP A 95 6.44 -0.09 -21.37
CA ASP A 95 6.89 -1.48 -21.54
C ASP A 95 7.91 -1.88 -20.47
N SER A 96 8.89 -1.03 -20.22
CA SER A 96 9.90 -1.25 -19.15
C SER A 96 9.27 -1.16 -17.76
N TYR A 97 8.27 -0.28 -17.58
CA TYR A 97 7.52 -0.21 -16.32
C TYR A 97 6.68 -1.46 -16.07
N LEU A 98 5.98 -1.97 -17.09
CA LEU A 98 5.28 -3.27 -17.03
C LEU A 98 6.24 -4.39 -16.60
N THR A 99 7.41 -4.46 -17.21
CA THR A 99 8.39 -5.51 -16.94
C THR A 99 8.90 -5.44 -15.50
N LEU A 100 9.25 -4.25 -15.01
CA LEU A 100 9.72 -4.02 -13.64
C LEU A 100 8.61 -4.28 -12.61
N ALA A 101 7.42 -3.70 -12.81
CA ALA A 101 6.31 -3.84 -11.89
C ALA A 101 5.82 -5.29 -11.78
N ARG A 102 5.78 -6.04 -12.90
CA ARG A 102 5.45 -7.47 -12.90
C ARG A 102 6.39 -8.26 -11.98
N ALA A 103 7.69 -8.00 -12.06
CA ALA A 103 8.68 -8.68 -11.22
C ALA A 103 8.57 -8.24 -9.74
N ALA A 104 8.33 -6.94 -9.47
CA ALA A 104 8.13 -6.43 -8.12
C ALA A 104 6.84 -6.99 -7.47
N TYR A 105 5.74 -7.07 -8.20
CA TYR A 105 4.50 -7.66 -7.70
C TYR A 105 4.60 -9.18 -7.51
N ALA A 106 5.38 -9.87 -8.34
CA ALA A 106 5.68 -11.28 -8.12
C ALA A 106 6.56 -11.48 -6.85
N GLU A 107 7.50 -10.58 -6.56
CA GLU A 107 8.23 -10.56 -5.28
C GLU A 107 7.27 -10.34 -4.09
N MET A 108 6.31 -9.43 -4.21
CA MET A 108 5.28 -9.22 -3.19
C MET A 108 4.45 -10.50 -2.95
N ALA A 109 4.04 -11.19 -4.01
CA ALA A 109 3.31 -12.45 -3.87
C ALA A 109 4.16 -13.51 -3.13
N LEU A 110 5.46 -13.62 -3.44
CA LEU A 110 6.39 -14.51 -2.71
C LEU A 110 6.51 -14.16 -1.23
N ALA A 111 6.30 -12.89 -0.87
CA ALA A 111 6.29 -12.41 0.52
C ALA A 111 4.90 -12.54 1.21
N GLY A 112 3.91 -13.18 0.58
CA GLY A 112 2.59 -13.38 1.17
C GLY A 112 1.58 -12.24 0.93
N ILE A 113 1.96 -11.23 0.14
CA ILE A 113 1.10 -10.09 -0.18
C ILE A 113 0.10 -10.50 -1.26
N THR A 114 -1.19 -10.27 -1.00
CA THR A 114 -2.30 -10.63 -1.90
C THR A 114 -2.96 -9.42 -2.54
N ALA A 115 -2.74 -8.23 -1.98
CA ALA A 115 -3.22 -6.97 -2.52
C ALA A 115 -2.21 -5.84 -2.25
N VAL A 116 -2.10 -4.89 -3.18
CA VAL A 116 -1.23 -3.72 -3.06
C VAL A 116 -1.97 -2.43 -3.38
N GLY A 117 -1.74 -1.40 -2.56
CA GLY A 117 -2.03 0.00 -2.88
C GLY A 117 -0.80 0.62 -3.53
N GLU A 118 -0.84 0.77 -4.83
CA GLU A 118 0.26 1.33 -5.60
C GLU A 118 0.10 2.83 -5.76
N PHE A 119 0.94 3.59 -5.11
CA PHE A 119 0.94 5.05 -5.13
C PHE A 119 1.61 5.53 -6.43
N HIS A 120 0.79 5.68 -7.47
CA HIS A 120 1.22 5.88 -8.86
C HIS A 120 1.28 7.36 -9.22
N TYR A 121 2.49 7.89 -9.44
CA TYR A 121 2.70 9.29 -9.88
C TYR A 121 3.57 9.42 -11.14
N LEU A 122 4.01 8.34 -11.77
CA LEU A 122 4.78 8.38 -13.01
C LEU A 122 3.84 8.28 -14.22
N HIS A 123 3.25 9.41 -14.63
CA HIS A 123 2.18 9.44 -15.63
C HIS A 123 2.66 9.65 -17.06
N HIS A 124 3.58 10.59 -17.26
CA HIS A 124 3.90 11.13 -18.59
C HIS A 124 5.25 10.66 -19.11
N ALA A 125 5.48 10.83 -20.42
CA ALA A 125 6.76 10.62 -21.06
C ALA A 125 7.80 11.66 -20.57
N PRO A 126 9.12 11.44 -20.81
CA PRO A 126 10.15 12.41 -20.48
C PRO A 126 9.83 13.82 -20.98
N GLY A 127 10.05 14.82 -20.09
CA GLY A 127 9.72 16.22 -20.33
C GLY A 127 8.22 16.54 -20.19
N GLY A 128 7.43 15.69 -19.54
CA GLY A 128 6.01 15.95 -19.26
C GLY A 128 5.09 15.76 -20.47
N ARG A 129 5.58 15.19 -21.57
CA ARG A 129 4.75 14.94 -22.77
C ARG A 129 3.75 13.81 -22.50
N ARG A 130 2.49 14.02 -22.81
CA ARG A 130 1.47 12.96 -22.72
C ARG A 130 1.75 11.85 -23.74
N TYR A 131 1.54 10.60 -23.32
CA TYR A 131 1.44 9.47 -24.26
C TYR A 131 0.16 9.60 -25.08
N MET A 132 0.03 8.83 -26.17
CA MET A 132 -1.24 8.75 -26.94
C MET A 132 -2.39 8.27 -26.05
N ASP A 133 -2.14 7.26 -25.24
CA ASP A 133 -2.96 6.89 -24.09
C ASP A 133 -2.39 7.60 -22.85
N PRO A 134 -3.07 8.60 -22.28
CA PRO A 134 -2.56 9.38 -21.15
C PRO A 134 -2.35 8.53 -19.89
N ASN A 135 -2.93 7.33 -19.85
CA ASN A 135 -2.86 6.39 -18.72
C ASN A 135 -2.00 5.15 -19.00
N ALA A 136 -1.19 5.16 -20.07
CA ALA A 136 -0.38 4.01 -20.46
C ALA A 136 0.52 3.45 -19.34
N MET A 137 1.07 4.33 -18.49
CA MET A 137 1.89 3.92 -17.34
C MET A 137 1.04 3.23 -16.26
N GLY A 138 -0.17 3.73 -15.99
CA GLY A 138 -1.13 3.11 -15.06
C GLY A 138 -1.62 1.75 -15.58
N HIS A 139 -1.93 1.65 -16.88
CA HIS A 139 -2.32 0.39 -17.53
C HIS A 139 -1.21 -0.66 -17.48
N ALA A 140 0.06 -0.25 -17.53
CA ALA A 140 1.20 -1.15 -17.32
C ALA A 140 1.18 -1.78 -15.92
N LEU A 141 0.86 -1.02 -14.87
CA LEU A 141 0.72 -1.52 -13.50
C LEU A 141 -0.48 -2.48 -13.36
N VAL A 142 -1.61 -2.14 -13.98
CA VAL A 142 -2.80 -3.01 -14.00
C VAL A 142 -2.47 -4.38 -14.60
N GLN A 143 -1.79 -4.39 -15.76
CA GLN A 143 -1.36 -5.62 -16.41
C GLN A 143 -0.32 -6.38 -15.60
N ALA A 144 0.63 -5.68 -14.97
CA ALA A 144 1.65 -6.27 -14.09
C ALA A 144 1.03 -7.01 -12.91
N ALA A 145 0.02 -6.41 -12.25
CA ALA A 145 -0.68 -7.04 -11.14
C ALA A 145 -1.49 -8.27 -11.56
N GLN A 146 -2.13 -8.20 -12.74
CA GLN A 146 -2.81 -9.35 -13.32
C GLN A 146 -1.86 -10.51 -13.57
N ASP A 147 -0.72 -10.24 -14.17
CA ASP A 147 0.29 -11.25 -14.49
C ASP A 147 0.89 -11.87 -13.21
N ALA A 148 1.16 -11.05 -12.19
CA ALA A 148 1.63 -11.50 -10.90
C ALA A 148 0.57 -12.21 -10.05
N GLY A 149 -0.71 -12.05 -10.39
CA GLY A 149 -1.83 -12.72 -9.73
C GLY A 149 -2.23 -12.13 -8.38
N ILE A 150 -1.85 -10.87 -8.08
CA ILE A 150 -2.29 -10.13 -6.89
C ILE A 150 -3.32 -9.05 -7.25
N ARG A 151 -4.06 -8.55 -6.26
CA ARG A 151 -4.95 -7.41 -6.47
C ARG A 151 -4.22 -6.08 -6.39
N LEU A 152 -4.68 -5.12 -7.19
CA LEU A 152 -4.16 -3.77 -7.27
C LEU A 152 -5.23 -2.77 -6.88
N THR A 153 -4.88 -1.83 -6.01
CA THR A 153 -5.53 -0.52 -5.95
C THR A 153 -4.58 0.49 -6.57
N LEU A 154 -4.90 0.95 -7.75
CA LEU A 154 -4.15 2.01 -8.42
C LEU A 154 -4.52 3.34 -7.75
N LEU A 155 -3.66 3.82 -6.85
CA LEU A 155 -3.78 5.10 -6.18
C LEU A 155 -3.20 6.17 -7.10
N ASP A 156 -4.01 6.64 -8.04
CA ASP A 156 -3.56 7.63 -9.01
C ASP A 156 -3.32 8.97 -8.31
N THR A 157 -2.14 9.52 -8.49
CA THR A 157 -1.62 10.59 -7.64
C THR A 157 -1.71 11.94 -8.32
N CYS A 158 -2.41 12.87 -7.66
CA CYS A 158 -2.36 14.29 -7.98
C CYS A 158 -1.03 14.88 -7.52
N TYR A 159 -0.26 15.46 -8.48
CA TYR A 159 1.04 16.09 -8.26
C TYR A 159 1.12 17.37 -9.10
N LEU A 160 1.14 18.54 -8.48
CA LEU A 160 0.95 19.83 -9.17
C LEU A 160 2.07 20.83 -8.96
N ALA A 161 2.93 20.61 -7.93
CA ALA A 161 3.99 21.56 -7.58
C ALA A 161 5.32 20.88 -7.27
N GLY A 162 6.43 21.55 -7.55
CA GLY A 162 7.79 21.03 -7.40
C GLY A 162 8.30 21.01 -5.95
N GLY A 163 7.59 21.68 -5.05
CA GLY A 163 7.91 21.79 -3.62
C GLY A 163 7.15 22.94 -2.97
N LEU A 164 7.30 23.07 -1.66
CA LEU A 164 6.73 24.15 -0.84
C LEU A 164 7.84 24.73 0.04
N ASP A 165 7.88 26.04 0.16
CA ASP A 165 8.69 26.76 1.13
C ASP A 165 7.94 28.04 1.64
N GLY A 166 8.60 28.87 2.42
CA GLY A 166 8.01 30.10 2.94
C GLY A 166 7.61 31.15 1.88
N ALA A 167 8.05 31.01 0.61
CA ALA A 167 7.66 31.84 -0.50
C ALA A 167 6.45 31.29 -1.28
N GLY A 168 6.06 30.04 -1.00
CA GLY A 168 4.95 29.33 -1.64
C GLY A 168 5.36 28.12 -2.44
N TYR A 169 4.52 27.72 -3.40
CA TYR A 169 4.73 26.54 -4.23
C TYR A 169 5.66 26.81 -5.40
N ALA A 170 6.62 25.92 -5.61
CA ALA A 170 7.53 25.96 -6.76
C ALA A 170 6.90 25.27 -7.98
N GLU A 171 7.30 25.67 -9.18
CA GLU A 171 6.92 24.99 -10.42
C GLU A 171 7.58 23.60 -10.52
N LEU A 172 6.97 22.72 -11.31
CA LEU A 172 7.53 21.41 -11.64
C LEU A 172 8.75 21.56 -12.53
N GLU A 173 9.84 20.89 -12.19
CA GLU A 173 11.08 20.92 -12.96
C GLU A 173 11.64 19.54 -13.25
N GLY A 174 12.38 19.41 -14.37
CA GLY A 174 13.11 18.21 -14.72
C GLY A 174 12.24 16.95 -14.75
N PRO A 175 12.60 15.88 -14.01
CA PRO A 175 11.81 14.64 -13.95
C PRO A 175 10.41 14.81 -13.35
N GLN A 176 10.17 15.83 -12.52
CA GLN A 176 8.85 16.09 -11.92
C GLN A 176 7.79 16.41 -12.97
N LEU A 177 8.17 16.92 -14.15
CA LEU A 177 7.27 17.14 -15.28
C LEU A 177 6.54 15.85 -15.73
N ARG A 178 7.10 14.67 -15.41
CA ARG A 178 6.48 13.40 -15.70
C ARG A 178 5.35 13.02 -14.74
N PHE A 179 5.28 13.70 -13.59
CA PHE A 179 4.37 13.38 -12.50
C PHE A 179 3.12 14.23 -12.51
N GLY A 180 3.19 15.43 -13.10
CA GLY A 180 2.20 16.47 -12.90
C GLY A 180 1.15 16.56 -13.99
N ASP A 181 -0.07 16.78 -13.55
CA ASP A 181 -1.17 17.32 -14.37
C ASP A 181 -1.19 18.86 -14.28
N LEU A 182 -2.06 19.51 -15.05
CA LEU A 182 -2.17 20.96 -15.06
C LEU A 182 -2.74 21.49 -13.73
N ASP A 183 -3.77 20.81 -13.23
CA ASP A 183 -4.50 21.09 -11.99
C ASP A 183 -5.24 19.83 -11.53
N ALA A 184 -5.91 19.88 -10.39
CA ALA A 184 -6.65 18.76 -9.84
C ALA A 184 -7.86 18.34 -10.73
N GLN A 185 -8.41 19.25 -11.51
CA GLN A 185 -9.49 18.94 -12.45
C GLN A 185 -8.96 18.14 -13.64
N ALA A 186 -7.81 18.55 -14.21
CA ALA A 186 -7.17 17.81 -15.29
C ALA A 186 -6.71 16.41 -14.83
N TRP A 187 -6.21 16.30 -13.59
CA TRP A 187 -5.92 15.02 -12.94
C TRP A 187 -7.18 14.16 -12.85
N ALA A 188 -8.28 14.69 -12.31
CA ALA A 188 -9.52 13.94 -12.13
C ALA A 188 -10.09 13.42 -13.47
N LEU A 189 -10.07 14.24 -14.52
CA LEU A 189 -10.51 13.83 -15.86
C LEU A 189 -9.67 12.67 -16.42
N ARG A 190 -8.34 12.69 -16.19
CA ARG A 190 -7.46 11.60 -16.59
C ARG A 190 -7.76 10.31 -15.83
N VAL A 191 -7.99 10.41 -14.52
CA VAL A 191 -8.27 9.26 -13.66
C VAL A 191 -9.65 8.64 -13.94
N GLU A 192 -10.65 9.47 -14.29
CA GLU A 192 -11.97 8.97 -14.71
C GLU A 192 -11.85 8.05 -15.93
N ASP A 193 -10.99 8.36 -16.89
CA ASP A 193 -10.76 7.52 -18.06
C ASP A 193 -10.18 6.13 -17.65
N VAL A 194 -9.24 6.07 -16.70
CA VAL A 194 -8.76 4.78 -16.14
C VAL A 194 -9.89 4.03 -15.45
N ARG A 195 -10.69 4.75 -14.66
CA ARG A 195 -11.80 4.16 -13.92
C ARG A 195 -12.82 3.54 -14.88
N ASP A 196 -13.23 4.26 -15.90
CA ASP A 196 -14.23 3.78 -16.85
C ASP A 196 -13.77 2.51 -17.61
N HIS A 197 -12.45 2.36 -17.80
CA HIS A 197 -11.86 1.16 -18.35
C HIS A 197 -11.72 0.00 -17.34
N THR A 198 -11.72 0.31 -16.05
CA THR A 198 -11.57 -0.70 -14.97
C THR A 198 -12.90 -1.05 -14.29
N ASP A 199 -13.87 -0.13 -14.22
CA ASP A 199 -15.20 -0.36 -13.68
C ASP A 199 -15.97 -1.32 -14.61
N GLY A 200 -16.35 -2.50 -14.07
CA GLY A 200 -16.89 -3.63 -14.86
C GLY A 200 -15.84 -4.46 -15.60
N GLY A 201 -14.57 -4.11 -15.44
CA GLY A 201 -13.39 -4.80 -15.96
C GLY A 201 -12.83 -5.87 -15.01
N PRO A 202 -11.50 -6.03 -14.94
CA PRO A 202 -10.87 -7.11 -14.17
C PRO A 202 -11.17 -6.98 -12.67
N ALA A 203 -11.75 -8.03 -12.06
CA ALA A 203 -12.12 -8.06 -10.64
C ALA A 203 -10.95 -7.91 -9.65
N HIS A 204 -9.71 -7.84 -10.16
CA HIS A 204 -8.48 -7.69 -9.38
C HIS A 204 -7.99 -6.24 -9.26
N VAL A 205 -8.68 -5.24 -9.85
CA VAL A 205 -8.26 -3.83 -9.86
C VAL A 205 -9.32 -2.95 -9.26
N ARG A 206 -8.88 -1.94 -8.52
CA ARG A 206 -9.65 -0.77 -8.10
C ARG A 206 -8.85 0.49 -8.39
N VAL A 207 -9.53 1.62 -8.60
CA VAL A 207 -8.91 2.93 -8.73
C VAL A 207 -9.21 3.73 -7.48
N GLY A 208 -8.17 4.26 -6.85
CA GLY A 208 -8.24 5.20 -5.73
C GLY A 208 -7.57 6.52 -6.10
N ALA A 209 -7.60 7.46 -5.17
CA ALA A 209 -6.93 8.75 -5.28
C ALA A 209 -5.70 8.81 -4.39
N ALA A 210 -4.71 9.61 -4.80
CA ALA A 210 -3.69 10.06 -3.89
C ALA A 210 -3.40 11.57 -4.08
N ILE A 211 -3.18 12.25 -2.97
CA ILE A 211 -2.52 13.55 -2.90
C ILE A 211 -1.05 13.26 -2.64
N HIS A 212 -0.13 13.67 -3.54
CA HIS A 212 1.28 13.33 -3.30
C HIS A 212 1.73 13.74 -1.88
N SER A 213 1.51 15.00 -1.53
CA SER A 213 1.75 15.57 -0.20
C SER A 213 1.25 17.02 -0.20
N VAL A 214 1.22 17.68 0.95
CA VAL A 214 0.95 19.13 1.03
C VAL A 214 2.04 19.99 0.37
N ARG A 215 3.21 19.41 0.09
CA ARG A 215 4.31 20.06 -0.64
C ARG A 215 4.10 20.09 -2.16
N ALA A 216 3.32 19.14 -2.67
CA ALA A 216 3.18 18.92 -4.12
C ALA A 216 1.77 19.17 -4.64
N VAL A 217 0.80 19.42 -3.77
CA VAL A 217 -0.56 19.80 -4.15
C VAL A 217 -0.92 21.10 -3.42
N PRO A 218 -1.13 22.20 -4.16
CA PRO A 218 -1.50 23.48 -3.58
C PRO A 218 -2.77 23.41 -2.72
N ARG A 219 -2.80 24.20 -1.65
CA ARG A 219 -3.85 24.21 -0.62
C ARG A 219 -5.26 24.19 -1.23
N GLU A 220 -5.51 25.07 -2.20
CA GLU A 220 -6.82 25.24 -2.86
C GLU A 220 -7.25 24.06 -3.72
N GLN A 221 -6.35 23.11 -4.00
CA GLN A 221 -6.60 21.90 -4.79
C GLN A 221 -6.87 20.65 -3.91
N LEU A 222 -6.46 20.68 -2.64
CA LEU A 222 -6.53 19.52 -1.73
C LEU A 222 -7.96 19.01 -1.56
N GLY A 223 -8.89 19.91 -1.25
CA GLY A 223 -10.29 19.57 -1.06
C GLY A 223 -10.97 19.00 -2.30
N TYR A 224 -10.51 19.40 -3.50
CA TYR A 224 -11.03 18.88 -4.76
C TYR A 224 -10.70 17.39 -4.93
N VAL A 225 -9.45 17.00 -4.69
CA VAL A 225 -9.03 15.59 -4.77
C VAL A 225 -9.79 14.71 -3.77
N ALA A 226 -9.95 15.20 -2.53
CA ALA A 226 -10.73 14.50 -1.51
C ALA A 226 -12.20 14.36 -1.89
N ALA A 227 -12.81 15.41 -2.45
CA ALA A 227 -14.20 15.37 -2.92
C ALA A 227 -14.40 14.36 -4.06
N TRP A 228 -13.44 14.29 -5.00
CA TRP A 228 -13.46 13.29 -6.07
C TRP A 228 -13.38 11.85 -5.51
N ALA A 229 -12.50 11.60 -4.56
CA ALA A 229 -12.39 10.28 -3.91
C ALA A 229 -13.70 9.84 -3.24
N ARG A 230 -14.48 10.81 -2.73
CA ARG A 230 -15.78 10.59 -2.08
C ARG A 230 -16.98 10.59 -3.04
N GLY A 231 -16.73 10.49 -4.35
CA GLY A 231 -17.78 10.40 -5.36
C GLY A 231 -18.29 11.76 -5.88
N GLY A 232 -17.57 12.84 -5.61
CA GLY A 232 -17.83 14.14 -6.22
C GLY A 232 -17.58 14.12 -7.74
N PRO A 233 -18.29 14.94 -8.53
CA PRO A 233 -18.10 15.00 -9.98
C PRO A 233 -16.75 15.60 -10.36
N ALA A 234 -16.15 15.11 -11.43
CA ALA A 234 -14.95 15.68 -12.04
C ALA A 234 -15.19 16.98 -12.82
N VAL A 235 -16.42 17.52 -12.83
CA VAL A 235 -16.87 18.57 -13.79
C VAL A 235 -17.23 19.88 -13.13
N ASP A 236 -16.81 20.93 -13.86
CA ASP A 236 -17.23 22.34 -13.84
C ASP A 236 -17.29 23.13 -12.52
N GLY A 237 -16.20 23.90 -12.31
CA GLY A 237 -16.22 25.33 -11.90
C GLY A 237 -16.74 25.69 -10.53
N ALA A 238 -17.24 24.78 -9.76
CA ALA A 238 -17.62 25.01 -8.37
C ALA A 238 -16.76 24.09 -7.48
N LEU A 239 -15.78 24.68 -6.81
CA LEU A 239 -15.30 24.10 -5.56
C LEU A 239 -16.54 23.80 -4.71
N PRO A 240 -16.71 22.59 -4.15
CA PRO A 240 -17.75 22.35 -3.17
C PRO A 240 -17.38 23.12 -1.89
N GLY A 241 -17.58 24.43 -1.94
CA GLY A 241 -17.64 25.31 -0.79
C GLY A 241 -19.01 25.16 -0.15
N GLY A 242 -19.17 24.16 0.66
CA GLY A 242 -20.41 23.92 1.37
C GLY A 242 -20.47 22.46 1.77
N ARG A 243 -20.71 22.22 3.04
CA ARG A 243 -21.03 20.92 3.62
C ARG A 243 -21.98 20.16 2.70
N GLY A 244 -21.43 19.43 1.74
CA GLY A 244 -22.18 18.55 0.86
C GLY A 244 -22.75 17.45 1.72
N THR A 245 -24.05 17.47 1.91
CA THR A 245 -24.81 16.28 2.25
C THR A 245 -24.64 15.34 1.07
N GLY A 246 -23.62 14.48 1.14
CA GLY A 246 -23.45 13.41 0.16
C GLY A 246 -24.76 12.65 0.08
N GLN A 247 -25.38 12.64 -1.08
CA GLN A 247 -26.36 11.62 -1.35
C GLN A 247 -25.62 10.30 -1.24
N ASP A 248 -26.01 9.51 -0.25
CA ASP A 248 -25.55 8.15 -0.03
C ASP A 248 -25.92 7.32 -1.28
N THR A 249 -24.98 7.25 -2.25
CA THR A 249 -25.17 6.45 -3.46
C THR A 249 -24.98 4.96 -3.18
N GLY A 250 -24.71 4.58 -1.93
CA GLY A 250 -24.48 3.19 -1.53
C GLY A 250 -23.12 2.62 -2.00
N GLU A 251 -22.31 3.38 -2.74
CA GLU A 251 -20.95 3.02 -3.08
C GLU A 251 -20.01 3.48 -1.95
N ALA A 252 -19.26 2.56 -1.38
CA ALA A 252 -18.19 2.89 -0.45
C ALA A 252 -17.20 3.85 -1.13
N GLY A 253 -16.84 4.96 -0.47
CA GLY A 253 -15.88 5.92 -1.00
C GLY A 253 -14.57 5.23 -1.43
N ARG A 254 -13.88 5.81 -2.42
CA ARG A 254 -12.58 5.32 -2.88
C ARG A 254 -11.52 5.63 -1.84
N PRO A 255 -10.49 4.77 -1.67
CA PRO A 255 -9.37 5.10 -0.79
C PRO A 255 -8.67 6.37 -1.27
N LEU A 256 -8.28 7.21 -0.31
CA LEU A 256 -7.49 8.42 -0.51
C LEU A 256 -6.20 8.31 0.29
N HIS A 257 -5.06 8.40 -0.36
CA HIS A 257 -3.76 8.31 0.30
C HIS A 257 -2.97 9.61 0.16
N LEU A 258 -2.05 9.88 1.10
CA LEU A 258 -1.04 10.92 0.96
C LEU A 258 0.18 10.66 1.85
N HIS A 259 1.36 11.14 1.44
CA HIS A 259 2.52 11.24 2.32
C HIS A 259 2.30 12.39 3.30
N LEU A 260 2.43 12.12 4.59
CA LEU A 260 2.14 13.08 5.65
C LEU A 260 3.27 13.16 6.66
N SER A 261 3.85 14.35 6.81
CA SER A 261 4.82 14.67 7.85
C SER A 261 5.96 13.63 7.94
N GLU A 262 6.42 13.16 6.77
CA GLU A 262 7.52 12.19 6.64
C GLU A 262 8.83 12.78 7.16
N GLN A 263 9.12 14.02 6.78
CA GLN A 263 10.34 14.75 7.14
C GLN A 263 10.02 16.02 7.92
N PRO A 264 10.83 16.42 8.92
CA PRO A 264 10.63 17.68 9.65
C PRO A 264 10.53 18.91 8.72
N ALA A 265 11.29 18.91 7.61
CA ALA A 265 11.29 19.98 6.64
C ALA A 265 9.91 20.20 5.97
N GLU A 266 9.08 19.18 5.85
CA GLU A 266 7.70 19.32 5.36
C GLU A 266 6.85 20.14 6.35
N ASN A 267 6.95 19.82 7.63
CA ASN A 267 6.23 20.54 8.68
C ASN A 267 6.67 22.00 8.75
N ASP A 268 7.98 22.25 8.72
CA ASP A 268 8.55 23.59 8.76
C ASP A 268 8.07 24.43 7.55
N ALA A 269 8.09 23.86 6.35
CA ALA A 269 7.62 24.53 5.13
C ALA A 269 6.12 24.84 5.19
N CYS A 270 5.30 23.89 5.66
CA CYS A 270 3.85 24.06 5.78
C CYS A 270 3.52 25.16 6.83
N LEU A 271 4.19 25.13 7.97
CA LEU A 271 4.05 26.17 9.00
C LEU A 271 4.45 27.55 8.48
N ALA A 272 5.56 27.64 7.73
CA ALA A 272 6.03 28.91 7.17
C ALA A 272 5.07 29.49 6.11
N ALA A 273 4.50 28.62 5.26
CA ALA A 273 3.62 29.05 4.18
C ALA A 273 2.15 29.27 4.62
N HIS A 274 1.65 28.45 5.54
CA HIS A 274 0.21 28.41 5.88
C HIS A 274 -0.09 28.67 7.35
N GLY A 275 0.91 28.69 8.23
CA GLY A 275 0.70 28.84 9.68
C GLY A 275 0.06 27.60 10.34
N LEU A 276 0.06 26.45 9.66
CA LEU A 276 -0.58 25.19 10.06
C LEU A 276 0.40 24.04 9.92
N THR A 277 0.21 23.00 10.74
CA THR A 277 0.85 21.70 10.46
C THR A 277 0.24 21.08 9.18
N PRO A 278 0.92 20.12 8.51
CA PRO A 278 0.32 19.40 7.39
C PRO A 278 -1.05 18.80 7.72
N THR A 279 -1.19 18.15 8.87
CA THR A 279 -2.47 17.59 9.33
C THR A 279 -3.52 18.67 9.60
N GLY A 280 -3.12 19.79 10.19
CA GLY A 280 -4.00 20.93 10.43
C GLY A 280 -4.52 21.53 9.13
N LEU A 281 -3.65 21.67 8.12
CA LEU A 281 -4.02 22.12 6.78
C LEU A 281 -5.04 21.17 6.13
N LEU A 282 -4.80 19.87 6.19
CA LEU A 282 -5.72 18.86 5.65
C LEU A 282 -7.08 18.89 6.36
N ALA A 283 -7.10 19.17 7.67
CA ALA A 283 -8.34 19.31 8.43
C ALA A 283 -9.16 20.54 7.97
N GLU A 284 -8.51 21.69 7.77
CA GLU A 284 -9.17 22.90 7.28
C GLU A 284 -9.73 22.72 5.86
N GLU A 285 -9.02 22.02 4.99
CA GLU A 285 -9.43 21.75 3.61
C GLU A 285 -10.41 20.56 3.48
N GLY A 286 -10.86 19.97 4.60
CA GLY A 286 -11.86 18.89 4.61
C GLY A 286 -11.35 17.56 4.06
N VAL A 287 -10.02 17.35 4.04
CA VAL A 287 -9.41 16.13 3.51
C VAL A 287 -9.50 14.96 4.48
N LEU A 288 -9.47 15.24 5.80
CA LEU A 288 -9.49 14.18 6.81
C LEU A 288 -10.81 13.39 6.78
N GLY A 289 -10.71 12.07 6.85
CA GLY A 289 -11.86 11.16 6.85
C GLY A 289 -11.44 9.71 7.06
N PRO A 290 -12.40 8.78 7.22
CA PRO A 290 -12.13 7.36 7.39
C PRO A 290 -11.62 6.66 6.13
N ASP A 291 -11.71 7.31 4.99
CA ASP A 291 -11.20 6.92 3.68
C ASP A 291 -9.73 7.31 3.46
N LEU A 292 -9.18 8.18 4.33
CA LEU A 292 -7.81 8.69 4.22
C LEU A 292 -6.80 7.74 4.84
N SER A 293 -5.70 7.48 4.11
CA SER A 293 -4.47 6.85 4.61
C SER A 293 -3.34 7.88 4.63
N ALA A 294 -2.94 8.28 5.82
CA ALA A 294 -1.77 9.10 6.08
C ALA A 294 -0.52 8.22 6.09
N VAL A 295 0.31 8.30 5.04
CA VAL A 295 1.53 7.49 4.93
C VAL A 295 2.64 8.14 5.72
N HIS A 296 3.43 7.34 6.41
CA HIS A 296 4.47 7.66 7.40
C HIS A 296 3.91 8.24 8.70
N ALA A 297 3.25 9.42 8.64
CA ALA A 297 2.71 10.09 9.81
C ALA A 297 3.75 10.18 10.97
N THR A 298 5.00 10.50 10.62
CA THR A 298 6.18 10.35 11.50
C THR A 298 6.29 11.52 12.48
N HIS A 299 6.24 12.76 11.98
CA HIS A 299 6.49 13.97 12.76
C HIS A 299 5.19 14.70 13.10
N LEU A 300 4.36 14.07 13.94
CA LEU A 300 3.06 14.60 14.35
C LEU A 300 3.14 15.30 15.71
N THR A 301 2.36 16.38 15.87
CA THR A 301 2.06 16.95 17.18
C THR A 301 0.96 16.15 17.88
N GLU A 302 0.74 16.38 19.18
CA GLU A 302 -0.38 15.78 19.92
C GLU A 302 -1.75 16.15 19.30
N ASP A 303 -1.90 17.39 18.81
CA ASP A 303 -3.11 17.85 18.13
C ASP A 303 -3.31 17.13 16.79
N ASP A 304 -2.24 16.87 16.03
CA ASP A 304 -2.29 16.11 14.77
C ASP A 304 -2.76 14.67 15.03
N VAL A 305 -2.20 14.02 16.04
CA VAL A 305 -2.61 12.68 16.48
C VAL A 305 -4.11 12.65 16.83
N ALA A 306 -4.56 13.65 17.60
CA ALA A 306 -5.97 13.78 17.98
C ALA A 306 -6.88 14.05 16.77
N LEU A 307 -6.42 14.83 15.78
CA LEU A 307 -7.14 15.08 14.53
C LEU A 307 -7.33 13.77 13.73
N LEU A 308 -6.24 13.06 13.45
CA LEU A 308 -6.30 11.80 12.71
C LEU A 308 -7.18 10.75 13.42
N GLY A 309 -7.06 10.67 14.75
CA GLY A 309 -7.88 9.78 15.57
C GLY A 309 -9.39 10.10 15.50
N ARG A 310 -9.78 11.37 15.68
CA ARG A 310 -11.19 11.80 15.60
C ARG A 310 -11.82 11.51 14.24
N HIS A 311 -11.05 11.63 13.18
CA HIS A 311 -11.50 11.34 11.81
C HIS A 311 -11.38 9.87 11.44
N ARG A 312 -10.88 9.00 12.35
CA ARG A 312 -10.69 7.57 12.12
C ARG A 312 -9.87 7.27 10.87
N ALA A 313 -8.93 8.16 10.55
CA ALA A 313 -8.02 7.99 9.42
C ALA A 313 -7.15 6.73 9.61
N TRP A 314 -6.62 6.21 8.53
CA TRP A 314 -5.54 5.22 8.57
C TRP A 314 -4.19 5.93 8.73
N ALA A 315 -3.28 5.34 9.49
CA ALA A 315 -1.87 5.66 9.49
C ALA A 315 -1.12 4.46 8.88
N CYS A 316 -0.51 4.68 7.74
CA CYS A 316 0.23 3.66 7.01
C CYS A 316 1.71 3.81 7.29
N PHE A 317 2.27 2.92 8.10
CA PHE A 317 3.69 2.91 8.41
C PHE A 317 4.47 2.03 7.42
N CYS A 318 5.68 2.47 7.12
CA CYS A 318 6.64 1.77 6.28
C CYS A 318 7.99 1.64 7.00
N PRO A 319 8.04 0.90 8.12
CA PRO A 319 9.17 0.90 9.05
C PRO A 319 10.53 0.61 8.41
N THR A 320 10.61 -0.21 7.38
CA THR A 320 11.90 -0.47 6.71
C THR A 320 12.36 0.71 5.87
N THR A 321 11.45 1.45 5.24
CA THR A 321 11.74 2.72 4.54
C THR A 321 12.14 3.80 5.52
N GLU A 322 11.37 4.00 6.58
CA GLU A 322 11.60 5.02 7.61
C GLU A 322 12.97 4.84 8.28
N ARG A 323 13.43 3.59 8.42
CA ARG A 323 14.81 3.28 8.84
C ARG A 323 15.85 3.60 7.78
N ASP A 324 15.57 3.23 6.53
CA ASP A 324 16.52 3.36 5.41
C ASP A 324 16.77 4.83 5.05
N LEU A 325 15.73 5.66 5.11
CA LEU A 325 15.78 7.10 4.83
C LEU A 325 16.08 7.95 6.07
N ALA A 326 16.13 7.32 7.25
CA ALA A 326 16.34 8.00 8.54
C ALA A 326 15.24 9.03 8.87
N ASP A 327 13.98 8.71 8.54
CA ASP A 327 12.82 9.59 8.75
C ASP A 327 12.48 9.76 10.22
N GLY A 328 12.70 8.73 11.03
CA GLY A 328 12.40 8.72 12.45
C GLY A 328 11.41 7.60 12.84
N ILE A 329 10.81 7.73 14.03
CA ILE A 329 9.83 6.79 14.56
C ILE A 329 8.50 7.51 14.74
N GLY A 330 7.49 7.12 13.96
CA GLY A 330 6.14 7.67 14.08
C GLY A 330 5.39 7.13 15.32
N PRO A 331 4.37 7.87 15.83
CA PRO A 331 3.68 7.59 17.08
C PRO A 331 2.53 6.57 16.89
N ALA A 332 2.82 5.35 16.43
CA ALA A 332 1.83 4.35 16.03
C ALA A 332 0.85 4.02 17.15
N ARG A 333 1.35 3.82 18.37
CA ARG A 333 0.49 3.55 19.53
C ARG A 333 -0.41 4.72 19.88
N ALA A 334 0.13 5.93 19.92
CA ALA A 334 -0.66 7.12 20.25
C ALA A 334 -1.78 7.35 19.23
N LEU A 335 -1.51 7.15 17.93
CA LEU A 335 -2.50 7.22 16.86
C LEU A 335 -3.63 6.19 17.07
N ARG A 336 -3.26 4.94 17.36
CA ARG A 336 -4.23 3.89 17.65
C ARG A 336 -5.09 4.20 18.87
N GLU A 337 -4.49 4.67 19.96
CA GLU A 337 -5.21 5.07 21.18
C GLU A 337 -6.12 6.27 20.96
N ALA A 338 -5.76 7.17 20.06
CA ALA A 338 -6.61 8.30 19.64
C ALA A 338 -7.78 7.87 18.72
N GLY A 339 -7.79 6.63 18.18
CA GLY A 339 -8.84 6.09 17.34
C GLY A 339 -8.51 5.99 15.85
N ALA A 340 -7.30 6.33 15.44
CA ALA A 340 -6.81 6.06 14.09
C ALA A 340 -6.60 4.55 13.89
N ARG A 341 -6.65 4.11 12.64
CA ARG A 341 -6.42 2.72 12.25
C ARG A 341 -5.02 2.57 11.67
N LEU A 342 -4.40 1.39 11.83
CA LEU A 342 -3.05 1.17 11.36
C LEU A 342 -3.05 0.29 10.11
N SER A 343 -2.15 0.58 9.17
CA SER A 343 -1.81 -0.27 8.03
C SER A 343 -0.30 -0.25 7.79
N LEU A 344 0.20 -1.15 6.94
CA LEU A 344 1.62 -1.30 6.66
C LEU A 344 1.88 -1.24 5.15
N GLY A 345 3.01 -0.64 4.77
CA GLY A 345 3.48 -0.55 3.40
C GLY A 345 4.94 -0.94 3.23
N SER A 346 5.33 -1.35 2.02
CA SER A 346 6.74 -1.58 1.65
C SER A 346 7.41 -0.35 1.04
N ASP A 347 6.63 0.65 0.68
CA ASP A 347 6.99 1.95 0.14
C ASP A 347 8.10 1.89 -0.94
N GLN A 348 9.34 2.29 -0.61
CA GLN A 348 10.48 2.29 -1.54
C GLN A 348 11.07 0.87 -1.81
N HIS A 349 10.49 -0.17 -1.19
CA HIS A 349 10.98 -1.54 -1.33
C HIS A 349 12.43 -1.76 -0.85
N ALA A 350 12.87 -1.04 0.18
CA ALA A 350 14.12 -1.38 0.87
C ALA A 350 14.09 -2.85 1.28
N VAL A 351 12.94 -3.29 1.82
CA VAL A 351 12.57 -4.69 2.04
C VAL A 351 11.14 -4.89 1.51
N VAL A 352 10.81 -6.07 0.98
CA VAL A 352 9.44 -6.49 0.67
C VAL A 352 9.09 -7.68 1.57
N ASP A 353 8.66 -7.38 2.80
CA ASP A 353 8.34 -8.36 3.83
C ASP A 353 7.40 -7.71 4.88
N LEU A 354 6.09 -7.88 4.74
CA LEU A 354 5.14 -7.30 5.70
C LEU A 354 5.18 -7.97 7.09
N LEU A 355 5.78 -9.14 7.24
CA LEU A 355 6.05 -9.72 8.56
C LEU A 355 7.19 -8.96 9.26
N GLU A 356 8.18 -8.51 8.49
CA GLU A 356 9.24 -7.61 8.99
C GLU A 356 8.68 -6.22 9.31
N GLU A 357 7.85 -5.64 8.43
CA GLU A 357 7.22 -4.33 8.69
C GLU A 357 6.40 -4.36 9.98
N ALA A 358 5.56 -5.39 10.17
CA ALA A 358 4.77 -5.56 11.39
C ALA A 358 5.63 -5.69 12.64
N ARG A 359 6.69 -6.53 12.58
CA ARG A 359 7.64 -6.67 13.67
C ARG A 359 8.38 -5.37 13.97
N ALA A 360 8.83 -4.67 12.92
CA ALA A 360 9.56 -3.42 13.04
C ALA A 360 8.69 -2.32 13.68
N LEU A 361 7.42 -2.23 13.35
CA LEU A 361 6.49 -1.27 13.96
C LEU A 361 6.49 -1.39 15.50
N GLU A 362 6.34 -2.60 16.03
CA GLU A 362 6.41 -2.84 17.48
C GLU A 362 7.83 -2.57 18.05
N MET A 363 8.89 -2.94 17.31
CA MET A 363 10.27 -2.73 17.79
C MET A 363 10.64 -1.24 17.85
N HIS A 364 10.15 -0.42 16.91
CA HIS A 364 10.32 1.03 16.93
C HIS A 364 9.60 1.65 18.13
N GLU A 365 8.37 1.27 18.40
CA GLU A 365 7.63 1.70 19.58
C GLU A 365 8.37 1.34 20.87
N ARG A 366 8.97 0.15 20.98
CA ARG A 366 9.79 -0.25 22.12
C ARG A 366 11.02 0.64 22.30
N LEU A 367 11.70 0.96 21.19
CA LEU A 367 12.89 1.82 21.23
C LEU A 367 12.53 3.25 21.63
N ALA A 368 11.43 3.78 21.12
CA ALA A 368 10.98 5.13 21.45
C ALA A 368 10.48 5.26 22.89
N SER A 369 9.73 4.26 23.40
CA SER A 369 9.09 4.31 24.72
C SER A 369 9.91 3.67 25.84
N LEU A 370 10.91 2.83 25.51
CA LEU A 370 11.65 1.97 26.46
C LEU A 370 10.74 0.94 27.18
N GLU A 371 9.59 0.61 26.57
CA GLU A 371 8.61 -0.34 27.10
C GLU A 371 8.34 -1.46 26.09
N ARG A 372 7.99 -2.66 26.56
CA ARG A 372 7.61 -3.79 25.71
C ARG A 372 6.09 -3.93 25.61
N GLY A 373 5.63 -4.56 24.52
CA GLY A 373 4.21 -4.87 24.33
C GLY A 373 3.37 -3.63 24.05
N ARG A 374 3.91 -2.71 23.30
CA ARG A 374 3.21 -1.49 22.90
C ARG A 374 2.05 -1.79 21.97
N LEU A 375 2.27 -2.72 21.02
CA LEU A 375 1.27 -3.27 20.14
C LEU A 375 1.21 -4.80 20.33
N ALA A 376 0.02 -5.36 20.48
CA ALA A 376 -0.16 -6.80 20.59
C ALA A 376 0.04 -7.50 19.23
N PRO A 377 0.39 -8.80 19.20
CA PRO A 377 0.50 -9.54 17.94
C PRO A 377 -0.76 -9.48 17.07
N ALA A 378 -1.95 -9.42 17.67
CA ALA A 378 -3.21 -9.24 16.93
C ALA A 378 -3.29 -7.87 16.26
N ASP A 379 -2.86 -6.78 16.93
CA ASP A 379 -2.85 -5.43 16.36
C ASP A 379 -1.90 -5.34 15.15
N LEU A 380 -0.77 -6.06 15.22
CA LEU A 380 0.21 -6.13 14.15
C LEU A 380 -0.32 -6.94 12.95
N LEU A 381 -1.03 -8.03 13.22
CA LEU A 381 -1.69 -8.81 12.16
C LEU A 381 -2.80 -7.99 11.49
N ASP A 382 -3.63 -7.30 12.28
CA ASP A 382 -4.68 -6.42 11.75
C ASP A 382 -4.08 -5.33 10.84
N ALA A 383 -2.95 -4.72 11.21
CA ALA A 383 -2.25 -3.75 10.38
C ALA A 383 -1.67 -4.38 9.09
N ALA A 384 -1.13 -5.60 9.18
CA ALA A 384 -0.57 -6.32 8.03
C ALA A 384 -1.65 -6.87 7.06
N THR A 385 -2.91 -6.95 7.51
CA THR A 385 -4.05 -7.45 6.73
C THR A 385 -5.11 -6.37 6.46
N ALA A 386 -4.74 -5.10 6.59
CA ALA A 386 -5.63 -3.93 6.49
C ALA A 386 -6.09 -3.64 5.04
N HIS A 387 -6.68 -4.62 4.36
CA HIS A 387 -7.17 -4.51 2.99
C HIS A 387 -8.20 -3.38 2.80
N GLU A 388 -8.96 -3.04 3.84
CA GLU A 388 -9.93 -1.95 3.80
C GLU A 388 -9.25 -0.59 3.53
N SER A 389 -8.00 -0.37 4.02
CA SER A 389 -7.25 0.86 3.80
C SER A 389 -6.96 1.13 2.31
N ILE A 390 -6.97 0.08 1.51
CA ILE A 390 -6.78 0.11 0.05
C ILE A 390 -8.04 -0.29 -0.71
N GLY A 391 -9.22 -0.14 -0.08
CA GLY A 391 -10.52 -0.29 -0.72
C GLY A 391 -11.03 -1.72 -0.90
N TRP A 392 -10.48 -2.74 -0.21
CA TRP A 392 -10.94 -4.12 -0.25
C TRP A 392 -11.52 -4.59 1.10
N PRO A 393 -12.67 -4.04 1.56
CA PRO A 393 -13.23 -4.35 2.89
C PRO A 393 -13.71 -5.81 3.01
N ASP A 394 -13.85 -6.52 1.89
CA ASP A 394 -14.26 -7.92 1.80
C ASP A 394 -13.08 -8.90 1.78
N ALA A 395 -11.84 -8.44 2.06
CA ALA A 395 -10.62 -9.25 2.14
C ALA A 395 -9.96 -9.16 3.53
N GLY A 396 -8.84 -9.87 3.73
CA GLY A 396 -8.01 -9.78 4.95
C GLY A 396 -8.53 -10.58 6.15
N ARG A 397 -9.50 -11.48 5.95
CA ARG A 397 -10.07 -12.33 7.01
C ARG A 397 -10.35 -13.74 6.50
N LEU A 398 -10.08 -14.73 7.35
CA LEU A 398 -10.47 -16.13 7.08
C LEU A 398 -11.88 -16.38 7.64
N GLU A 399 -12.89 -15.89 6.93
CA GLU A 399 -14.30 -16.04 7.33
C GLU A 399 -15.21 -16.24 6.13
N VAL A 400 -16.38 -16.86 6.35
CA VAL A 400 -17.36 -17.10 5.30
C VAL A 400 -17.83 -15.80 4.67
N GLY A 401 -17.84 -15.74 3.32
CA GLY A 401 -18.20 -14.55 2.53
C GLY A 401 -17.02 -13.68 2.16
N ALA A 402 -15.90 -13.73 2.90
CA ALA A 402 -14.69 -12.97 2.56
C ALA A 402 -14.01 -13.55 1.30
N ARG A 403 -13.19 -12.72 0.65
CA ARG A 403 -12.31 -13.16 -0.45
C ARG A 403 -11.36 -14.24 0.06
N ALA A 404 -11.16 -15.25 -0.75
CA ALA A 404 -10.35 -16.41 -0.39
C ALA A 404 -8.86 -16.12 -0.62
N ASP A 405 -8.31 -15.28 0.25
CA ASP A 405 -6.90 -14.94 0.31
C ASP A 405 -6.28 -15.52 1.56
N LEU A 406 -5.20 -16.24 1.40
CA LEU A 406 -4.45 -16.78 2.52
C LEU A 406 -2.95 -16.85 2.21
N VAL A 407 -2.16 -16.86 3.27
CA VAL A 407 -0.73 -17.15 3.24
C VAL A 407 -0.42 -18.25 4.26
N ALA A 408 0.21 -19.33 3.79
CA ALA A 408 0.73 -20.39 4.65
C ALA A 408 2.20 -20.10 4.98
N VAL A 409 2.50 -19.96 6.26
CA VAL A 409 3.83 -19.67 6.78
C VAL A 409 4.37 -20.92 7.46
N ARG A 410 5.53 -21.41 7.04
CA ARG A 410 6.18 -22.58 7.62
C ARG A 410 6.53 -22.36 9.09
N ASP A 411 6.26 -23.34 9.93
CA ASP A 411 6.56 -23.33 11.36
C ASP A 411 7.70 -24.30 11.77
N ASP A 412 8.35 -24.90 10.77
CA ASP A 412 9.40 -25.90 10.90
C ASP A 412 10.79 -25.41 10.44
N THR A 413 10.94 -24.13 10.12
CA THR A 413 12.23 -23.55 9.71
C THR A 413 13.09 -23.18 10.92
N VAL A 414 14.38 -22.87 10.69
CA VAL A 414 15.29 -22.42 11.76
C VAL A 414 14.82 -21.10 12.44
N ARG A 415 13.94 -20.34 11.80
CA ARG A 415 13.38 -19.09 12.33
C ARG A 415 12.11 -19.32 13.14
N THR A 416 11.29 -20.26 12.72
CA THR A 416 9.91 -20.45 13.22
C THR A 416 9.74 -21.65 14.10
N ALA A 417 10.64 -22.64 14.04
CA ALA A 417 10.53 -23.88 14.82
C ALA A 417 10.47 -23.61 16.34
N GLY A 418 9.38 -24.07 16.97
CA GLY A 418 9.12 -23.86 18.38
C GLY A 418 8.45 -22.52 18.73
N ALA A 419 8.17 -21.66 17.75
CA ALA A 419 7.37 -20.45 17.97
C ALA A 419 5.90 -20.78 18.24
N ASP A 420 5.26 -19.97 19.07
CA ASP A 420 3.81 -20.05 19.28
C ASP A 420 3.09 -19.59 17.98
N SER A 421 2.15 -20.38 17.49
CA SER A 421 1.37 -20.05 16.30
C SER A 421 0.64 -18.71 16.39
N ALA A 422 0.25 -18.27 17.60
CA ALA A 422 -0.36 -16.95 17.80
C ALA A 422 0.64 -15.78 17.67
N GLN A 423 1.94 -16.07 17.66
CA GLN A 423 3.02 -15.09 17.58
C GLN A 423 3.96 -15.37 16.39
N VAL A 424 3.55 -16.20 15.44
CA VAL A 424 4.36 -16.59 14.27
C VAL A 424 4.86 -15.36 13.50
N LEU A 425 4.04 -14.32 13.40
CA LEU A 425 4.35 -13.04 12.78
C LEU A 425 5.62 -12.38 13.37
N LEU A 426 5.91 -12.58 14.66
CA LEU A 426 7.11 -12.04 15.32
C LEU A 426 8.37 -12.87 15.06
N ALA A 427 8.24 -14.08 14.54
CA ALA A 427 9.37 -15.00 14.26
C ALA A 427 9.64 -15.16 12.76
N ALA A 428 8.60 -15.22 11.96
CA ALA A 428 8.67 -15.50 10.53
C ALA A 428 9.17 -14.29 9.71
N THR A 429 9.61 -14.58 8.50
CA THR A 429 9.95 -13.61 7.46
C THR A 429 9.33 -14.05 6.13
N ALA A 430 9.43 -13.24 5.08
CA ALA A 430 9.03 -13.61 3.73
C ALA A 430 9.64 -14.94 3.25
N ALA A 431 10.84 -15.29 3.72
CA ALA A 431 11.49 -16.55 3.39
C ALA A 431 10.80 -17.80 3.99
N ASP A 432 9.86 -17.61 4.93
CA ASP A 432 9.09 -18.70 5.54
C ASP A 432 7.71 -18.87 4.87
N VAL A 433 7.35 -18.01 3.92
CA VAL A 433 6.13 -18.14 3.12
C VAL A 433 6.27 -19.32 2.16
N ASP A 434 5.32 -20.24 2.24
CA ASP A 434 5.28 -21.44 1.40
C ASP A 434 4.21 -21.35 0.29
N THR A 435 2.96 -21.06 0.68
CA THR A 435 1.83 -21.04 -0.25
C THR A 435 1.06 -19.75 -0.09
N VAL A 436 0.74 -19.11 -1.23
CA VAL A 436 -0.11 -17.92 -1.29
C VAL A 436 -1.29 -18.19 -2.22
N VAL A 437 -2.47 -17.87 -1.73
CA VAL A 437 -3.74 -18.01 -2.47
C VAL A 437 -4.40 -16.64 -2.57
N VAL A 438 -4.81 -16.27 -3.78
CA VAL A 438 -5.52 -15.01 -4.07
C VAL A 438 -6.82 -15.35 -4.80
N ASP A 439 -7.96 -14.90 -4.26
CA ASP A 439 -9.29 -15.24 -4.79
C ASP A 439 -9.43 -16.75 -5.07
N GLY A 440 -8.93 -17.59 -4.16
CA GLY A 440 -8.98 -19.05 -4.25
C GLY A 440 -8.01 -19.70 -5.25
N ARG A 441 -7.17 -18.92 -5.92
CA ARG A 441 -6.15 -19.40 -6.87
C ARG A 441 -4.78 -19.44 -6.19
N VAL A 442 -4.08 -20.56 -6.31
CA VAL A 442 -2.70 -20.67 -5.82
C VAL A 442 -1.78 -19.88 -6.73
N VAL A 443 -1.16 -18.83 -6.19
CA VAL A 443 -0.20 -17.94 -6.88
C VAL A 443 1.24 -18.33 -6.57
N VAL A 444 1.50 -18.71 -5.33
CA VAL A 444 2.80 -19.23 -4.86
C VAL A 444 2.57 -20.63 -4.28
N ARG A 445 3.45 -21.56 -4.59
CA ARG A 445 3.49 -22.92 -4.04
C ARG A 445 4.92 -23.35 -3.79
N ASP A 446 5.18 -23.96 -2.63
CA ASP A 446 6.51 -24.42 -2.23
C ASP A 446 7.57 -23.29 -2.33
N GLY A 447 7.18 -22.05 -1.97
CA GLY A 447 8.01 -20.85 -2.09
C GLY A 447 8.35 -20.44 -3.51
N ARG A 448 7.58 -20.90 -4.52
CA ARG A 448 7.81 -20.59 -5.94
C ARG A 448 6.60 -19.90 -6.55
N HIS A 449 6.84 -18.79 -7.21
CA HIS A 449 5.83 -18.06 -7.94
C HIS A 449 5.50 -18.76 -9.27
N HIS A 450 4.24 -18.67 -9.74
CA HIS A 450 3.81 -19.27 -11.01
C HIS A 450 4.53 -18.69 -12.25
N LEU A 451 5.06 -17.47 -12.18
CA LEU A 451 5.89 -16.86 -13.24
C LEU A 451 7.33 -17.42 -13.29
N GLY A 452 7.74 -18.24 -12.34
CA GLY A 452 9.06 -18.89 -12.33
C GLY A 452 10.13 -18.10 -11.59
N ASP A 453 11.26 -17.81 -12.25
CA ASP A 453 12.43 -17.16 -11.66
C ASP A 453 12.24 -15.63 -11.51
N VAL A 454 11.62 -15.22 -10.40
CA VAL A 454 11.39 -13.80 -10.10
C VAL A 454 12.70 -13.03 -9.90
N GLY A 455 13.73 -13.67 -9.36
CA GLY A 455 15.06 -13.07 -9.19
C GLY A 455 15.70 -12.70 -10.54
N GLY A 456 15.62 -13.62 -11.52
CA GLY A 456 16.04 -13.36 -12.89
C GLY A 456 15.23 -12.24 -13.53
N MET A 457 13.90 -12.27 -13.38
CA MET A 457 13.01 -11.18 -13.90
C MET A 457 13.39 -9.80 -13.34
N LEU A 458 13.68 -9.70 -12.05
CA LEU A 458 14.13 -8.45 -11.42
C LEU A 458 15.47 -7.98 -11.97
N ALA A 459 16.44 -8.91 -12.12
CA ALA A 459 17.75 -8.58 -12.66
C ALA A 459 17.67 -8.04 -14.09
N ASP A 460 16.86 -8.69 -14.93
CA ASP A 460 16.64 -8.30 -16.33
C ASP A 460 15.91 -6.94 -16.45
N ALA A 461 14.93 -6.68 -15.58
CA ALA A 461 14.20 -5.41 -15.59
C ALA A 461 15.04 -4.24 -15.05
N ILE A 462 15.84 -4.47 -14.00
CA ILE A 462 16.58 -3.41 -13.30
C ILE A 462 17.92 -3.10 -14.00
N GLY A 463 18.61 -4.12 -14.53
CA GLY A 463 19.92 -3.97 -15.15
C GLY A 463 20.01 -2.81 -16.14
N PRO A 464 19.13 -2.73 -17.16
CA PRO A 464 19.12 -1.67 -18.17
C PRO A 464 18.91 -0.26 -17.60
N LEU A 465 18.20 -0.11 -16.48
CA LEU A 465 17.92 1.18 -15.87
C LEU A 465 19.15 1.86 -15.25
N TRP A 466 20.27 1.11 -15.08
CA TRP A 466 21.50 1.61 -14.50
C TRP A 466 22.71 1.56 -15.47
N GLN A 467 22.47 1.10 -16.70
CA GLN A 467 23.48 1.08 -17.76
C GLN A 467 23.33 2.34 -18.61
N GLY A 468 24.29 3.25 -18.53
CA GLY A 468 24.30 4.48 -19.34
C GLY A 468 25.15 5.57 -18.74
#